data_ce10cee8f1337c9c3972f8e1752c8c17
#
_entry.id   ce10cee8f1337c9c3972f8e1752c8c17
#
_cell.length_a   1.000
_cell.length_b   1.000
_cell.length_c   1.000
_cell.angle_alpha   90.00
_cell.angle_beta   90.00
_cell.angle_gamma   90.00
#
_symmetry.space_group_name_H-M   'P 1'
#
loop_
_entity.id
_entity.type
_entity.pdbx_description
1 polymer ?
#
loop_
_entity_poly.entity_id
_entity_poly.type
_entity_poly.pdbx_seq_one_letter_code
_entity_poly.pdbx_strand_id
1 'polypeptide(L)'
;MRLYSRKTRPKLTLQINSRETDLLSHERLIIGLKNLPISTMLNLPIGAPEKSITTKDVRINNTYPRLKIFVYKGLLKGTTPELIAGQIKIKYPNDPVMTISYEAIYQHIYRHRQSYLAQKLIKLLPYHHHKRRNKRKFNKNKTRIKDQVSIDNRPAAIEQRLEVGHWEGDLMIGVGQKSAIATLVERKTRYTIVMKIQNRKSKTVTKEFANSLNSLSKIFRKSMTYDNGIEMANHKWLANQTGINIYFAHPYSSWERGTNENTNGLIRRFFPKGTDFNKISLKQLKDAQNNLNDRPRKVLGYKTPNEKMNDEITDYNDDVGGLISGITFAKSYSENKALFN
;
A
#
# COMPACT_ATOMS: atom_id res chain seq x y z
N MET A 1 37.52 -61.47 13.90
CA MET A 1 37.86 -60.04 13.84
C MET A 1 36.81 -59.37 12.96
N ARG A 2 35.78 -58.73 13.54
CA ARG A 2 34.69 -58.07 12.78
C ARG A 2 34.90 -56.56 12.85
N LEU A 3 35.15 -55.92 11.71
CA LEU A 3 35.25 -54.47 11.56
C LEU A 3 33.85 -53.86 11.38
N TYR A 4 33.44 -53.03 12.34
CA TYR A 4 32.24 -52.21 12.29
C TYR A 4 32.47 -51.01 11.38
N SER A 5 31.73 -50.93 10.26
CA SER A 5 31.66 -49.72 9.43
C SER A 5 30.69 -48.72 10.03
N ARG A 6 31.19 -47.54 10.43
CA ARG A 6 30.33 -46.39 10.83
C ARG A 6 29.64 -45.79 9.63
N LYS A 7 28.29 -45.90 9.57
CA LYS A 7 27.44 -45.14 8.65
C LYS A 7 27.41 -43.68 9.12
N THR A 8 28.03 -42.80 8.35
CA THR A 8 27.89 -41.35 8.49
C THR A 8 26.52 -40.92 8.03
N ARG A 9 25.74 -40.26 8.89
CA ARG A 9 24.45 -39.61 8.55
C ARG A 9 24.75 -38.38 7.68
N PRO A 10 23.97 -38.10 6.62
CA PRO A 10 24.09 -36.87 5.87
C PRO A 10 23.63 -35.69 6.72
N LYS A 11 24.45 -34.68 6.88
CA LYS A 11 24.10 -33.39 7.45
C LYS A 11 23.14 -32.71 6.46
N LEU A 12 21.84 -32.61 6.82
CA LEU A 12 20.88 -31.77 6.14
C LEU A 12 21.25 -30.31 6.44
N THR A 13 22.00 -29.70 5.54
CA THR A 13 22.25 -28.26 5.57
C THR A 13 21.01 -27.58 5.00
N LEU A 14 20.15 -27.10 5.89
CA LEU A 14 19.05 -26.19 5.51
C LEU A 14 19.68 -24.91 4.98
N GLN A 15 19.75 -24.78 3.66
CA GLN A 15 19.98 -23.49 3.01
C GLN A 15 18.72 -22.63 3.24
N ILE A 16 18.73 -21.88 4.34
CA ILE A 16 17.74 -20.82 4.58
C ILE A 16 18.05 -19.72 3.57
N ASN A 17 17.12 -19.50 2.67
CA ASN A 17 17.22 -18.53 1.60
C ASN A 17 17.36 -17.13 2.25
N SER A 18 18.46 -16.43 1.99
CA SER A 18 18.79 -15.11 2.58
C SER A 18 17.66 -14.07 2.41
N ARG A 19 16.74 -14.28 1.47
CA ARG A 19 15.55 -13.45 1.24
C ARG A 19 14.40 -13.72 2.23
N GLU A 20 14.28 -14.92 2.78
CA GLU A 20 13.27 -15.25 3.82
C GLU A 20 13.70 -14.69 5.18
N THR A 21 14.99 -14.72 5.48
CA THR A 21 15.51 -14.06 6.69
C THR A 21 15.35 -12.55 6.67
N ASP A 22 15.44 -11.91 5.49
CA ASP A 22 15.22 -10.45 5.34
C ASP A 22 13.76 -10.06 5.53
N LEU A 23 12.79 -10.85 5.07
CA LEU A 23 11.35 -10.60 5.25
C LEU A 23 10.92 -10.73 6.71
N LEU A 24 11.32 -11.82 7.37
CA LEU A 24 11.03 -12.04 8.79
C LEU A 24 11.74 -11.01 9.69
N SER A 25 12.95 -10.57 9.30
CA SER A 25 13.66 -9.49 10.00
C SER A 25 12.98 -8.14 9.83
N HIS A 26 12.38 -7.86 8.67
CA HIS A 26 11.67 -6.62 8.39
C HIS A 26 10.34 -6.53 9.18
N GLU A 27 9.56 -7.62 9.22
CA GLU A 27 8.32 -7.69 10.02
C GLU A 27 8.60 -7.62 11.52
N ARG A 28 9.57 -8.37 12.03
CA ARG A 28 10.01 -8.30 13.44
C ARG A 28 10.52 -6.91 13.81
N LEU A 29 11.18 -6.23 12.87
CA LEU A 29 11.69 -4.88 13.06
C LEU A 29 10.54 -3.86 13.18
N ILE A 30 9.53 -3.97 12.32
CA ILE A 30 8.34 -3.10 12.34
C ILE A 30 7.50 -3.35 13.59
N ILE A 31 7.30 -4.61 13.97
CA ILE A 31 6.53 -5.00 15.16
C ILE A 31 7.26 -4.57 16.44
N GLY A 32 8.57 -4.83 16.54
CA GLY A 32 9.36 -4.46 17.71
C GLY A 32 9.45 -2.96 17.95
N LEU A 33 9.47 -2.14 16.88
CA LEU A 33 9.53 -0.68 16.99
C LEU A 33 8.15 -0.03 17.20
N LYS A 34 7.06 -0.65 16.71
CA LYS A 34 5.69 -0.17 16.95
C LYS A 34 5.27 -0.26 18.41
N ASN A 35 5.84 -1.21 19.15
CA ASN A 35 5.51 -1.49 20.55
C ASN A 35 6.47 -0.84 21.55
N LEU A 36 7.41 0.00 21.12
CA LEU A 36 8.29 0.73 22.03
C LEU A 36 7.50 1.73 22.87
N PRO A 37 7.64 1.71 24.20
CA PRO A 37 7.03 2.70 25.07
C PRO A 37 7.49 4.11 24.69
N ILE A 38 6.61 5.08 24.87
CA ILE A 38 6.92 6.50 24.57
C ILE A 38 8.15 6.98 25.34
N SER A 39 8.33 6.51 26.58
CA SER A 39 9.53 6.75 27.40
C SER A 39 10.83 6.28 26.73
N THR A 40 10.80 5.12 26.08
CA THR A 40 11.96 4.58 25.35
C THR A 40 12.24 5.40 24.09
N MET A 41 11.21 5.93 23.42
CA MET A 41 11.39 6.81 22.25
C MET A 41 12.00 8.17 22.63
N LEU A 42 11.70 8.68 23.81
CA LEU A 42 12.26 9.94 24.34
C LEU A 42 13.73 9.78 24.75
N ASN A 43 14.10 8.61 25.26
CA ASN A 43 15.41 8.31 25.80
C ASN A 43 16.36 7.61 24.81
N LEU A 44 15.96 7.46 23.53
CA LEU A 44 16.87 6.91 22.51
C LEU A 44 18.10 7.81 22.40
N PRO A 45 19.33 7.27 22.56
CA PRO A 45 20.54 8.07 22.57
C PRO A 45 20.73 8.74 21.21
N ILE A 46 20.69 10.05 21.23
CA ILE A 46 21.13 10.89 20.12
C ILE A 46 22.64 10.93 20.30
N GLY A 47 23.40 10.27 19.41
CA GLY A 47 24.87 10.31 19.44
C GLY A 47 25.36 11.75 19.59
N ALA A 48 26.45 11.94 20.33
CA ALA A 48 27.06 13.24 20.58
C ALA A 48 27.31 14.01 19.27
N PRO A 49 27.06 15.32 19.21
CA PRO A 49 27.23 16.12 17.99
C PRO A 49 28.72 16.31 17.69
N GLU A 50 29.16 15.85 16.53
CA GLU A 50 30.42 16.32 15.96
C GLU A 50 30.24 17.70 15.34
N LYS A 51 30.94 18.66 15.92
CA LYS A 51 31.33 20.03 15.45
C LYS A 51 30.34 20.86 14.62
N SER A 52 30.13 22.09 15.17
CA SER A 52 29.49 23.30 14.63
C SER A 52 28.04 23.16 14.13
N ILE A 53 27.12 23.55 15.01
CA ILE A 53 25.69 23.60 14.78
C ILE A 53 25.30 25.06 14.54
N THR A 54 24.78 25.39 13.35
CA THR A 54 24.00 26.60 13.16
C THR A 54 22.60 26.39 13.76
N THR A 55 22.12 27.39 14.50
CA THR A 55 20.94 27.34 15.36
C THR A 55 19.58 27.02 14.71
N LYS A 56 19.53 26.80 13.39
CA LYS A 56 18.29 26.50 12.64
C LYS A 56 17.89 25.01 12.55
N ASP A 57 18.76 24.08 12.94
CA ASP A 57 18.60 22.66 12.55
C ASP A 57 18.21 21.68 13.67
N VAL A 58 17.89 22.12 14.87
CA VAL A 58 17.84 21.24 16.07
C VAL A 58 16.43 21.04 16.62
N ARG A 59 15.38 21.07 15.80
CA ARG A 59 14.00 20.92 16.31
C ARG A 59 13.60 19.49 16.69
N ILE A 60 14.30 18.46 16.18
CA ILE A 60 14.03 17.05 16.55
C ILE A 60 14.94 16.65 17.71
N ASN A 61 14.77 17.30 18.84
CA ASN A 61 15.54 17.03 20.08
C ASN A 61 14.59 16.87 21.27
N ASN A 62 15.15 16.70 22.45
CA ASN A 62 14.38 16.58 23.69
C ASN A 62 13.67 17.88 24.12
N THR A 63 14.02 19.02 23.54
CA THR A 63 13.37 20.32 23.81
C THR A 63 11.94 20.36 23.26
N TYR A 64 11.67 19.61 22.17
CA TYR A 64 10.34 19.55 21.55
C TYR A 64 9.82 18.11 21.49
N PRO A 65 9.45 17.51 22.63
CA PRO A 65 9.11 16.09 22.71
C PRO A 65 7.89 15.72 21.85
N ARG A 66 6.87 16.59 21.76
CA ARG A 66 5.69 16.37 20.92
C ARG A 66 6.06 16.24 19.44
N LEU A 67 6.89 17.15 18.94
CA LEU A 67 7.37 17.12 17.55
C LEU A 67 8.22 15.87 17.28
N LYS A 68 9.16 15.58 18.20
CA LYS A 68 10.02 14.37 18.11
C LYS A 68 9.18 13.11 18.02
N ILE A 69 8.22 12.92 18.92
CA ILE A 69 7.33 11.75 18.94
C ILE A 69 6.54 11.65 17.64
N PHE A 70 5.97 12.74 17.14
CA PHE A 70 5.20 12.74 15.90
C PHE A 70 6.06 12.31 14.71
N VAL A 71 7.26 12.87 14.56
CA VAL A 71 8.19 12.55 13.48
C VAL A 71 8.61 11.08 13.55
N TYR A 72 9.03 10.60 14.73
CA TYR A 72 9.47 9.21 14.88
C TYR A 72 8.35 8.20 14.66
N LYS A 73 7.13 8.46 15.17
CA LYS A 73 5.96 7.63 14.89
C LYS A 73 5.67 7.54 13.39
N GLY A 74 5.78 8.66 12.67
CA GLY A 74 5.61 8.68 11.21
C GLY A 74 6.68 7.87 10.49
N LEU A 75 7.95 8.07 10.85
CA LEU A 75 9.07 7.33 10.25
C LEU A 75 8.98 5.82 10.49
N LEU A 76 8.60 5.40 11.70
CA LEU A 76 8.43 3.98 12.05
C LEU A 76 7.26 3.32 11.30
N LYS A 77 6.23 4.10 10.95
CA LYS A 77 5.16 3.67 10.03
C LYS A 77 5.61 3.63 8.56
N GLY A 78 6.86 4.01 8.27
CA GLY A 78 7.41 4.10 6.92
C GLY A 78 6.86 5.30 6.13
N THR A 79 6.31 6.32 6.79
CA THR A 79 5.91 7.58 6.18
C THR A 79 7.16 8.38 5.80
N THR A 80 7.18 9.00 4.61
CA THR A 80 8.34 9.79 4.18
C THR A 80 8.44 11.11 4.92
N PRO A 81 9.65 11.69 5.10
CA PRO A 81 9.83 13.00 5.69
C PRO A 81 8.94 14.09 5.09
N GLU A 82 8.73 14.09 3.76
CA GLU A 82 7.84 15.04 3.07
C GLU A 82 6.39 14.91 3.55
N LEU A 83 5.87 13.68 3.64
CA LEU A 83 4.51 13.43 4.10
C LEU A 83 4.32 13.78 5.58
N ILE A 84 5.34 13.53 6.43
CA ILE A 84 5.31 13.88 7.85
C ILE A 84 5.25 15.41 8.01
N ALA A 85 6.13 16.15 7.32
CA ALA A 85 6.15 17.61 7.38
C ALA A 85 4.84 18.23 6.87
N GLY A 86 4.28 17.67 5.77
CA GLY A 86 2.99 18.10 5.24
C GLY A 86 1.83 17.85 6.19
N GLN A 87 1.78 16.68 6.85
CA GLN A 87 0.76 16.40 7.87
C GLN A 87 0.86 17.32 9.08
N ILE A 88 2.07 17.60 9.57
CA ILE A 88 2.28 18.52 10.66
C ILE A 88 1.69 19.90 10.33
N LYS A 89 1.98 20.41 9.13
CA LYS A 89 1.47 21.69 8.66
C LYS A 89 -0.06 21.77 8.64
N ILE A 90 -0.74 20.65 8.31
CA ILE A 90 -2.20 20.58 8.26
C ILE A 90 -2.81 20.42 9.66
N LYS A 91 -2.24 19.50 10.47
CA LYS A 91 -2.81 19.18 11.79
C LYS A 91 -2.52 20.24 12.85
N TYR A 92 -1.47 21.02 12.67
CA TYR A 92 -1.00 22.02 13.63
C TYR A 92 -0.61 23.34 12.92
N PRO A 93 -1.53 24.00 12.18
CA PRO A 93 -1.21 25.13 11.32
C PRO A 93 -0.65 26.34 12.09
N ASN A 94 -1.09 26.54 13.33
CA ASN A 94 -0.76 27.70 14.17
C ASN A 94 0.14 27.35 15.37
N ASP A 95 0.68 26.12 15.44
CA ASP A 95 1.56 25.72 16.54
C ASP A 95 3.04 25.89 16.12
N PRO A 96 3.76 26.90 16.65
CA PRO A 96 5.14 27.17 16.26
C PRO A 96 6.10 26.05 16.71
N VAL A 97 5.71 25.27 17.73
CA VAL A 97 6.48 24.10 18.20
C VAL A 97 6.34 22.94 17.21
N MET A 98 5.16 22.77 16.64
CA MET A 98 4.85 21.71 15.67
C MET A 98 5.14 22.17 14.24
N THR A 99 6.32 22.73 13.99
CA THR A 99 6.75 23.18 12.66
C THR A 99 8.11 22.59 12.31
N ILE A 100 8.20 21.90 11.18
CA ILE A 100 9.45 21.30 10.68
C ILE A 100 9.43 21.17 9.15
N SER A 101 10.58 21.38 8.51
CA SER A 101 10.76 21.07 7.09
C SER A 101 11.11 19.59 6.87
N TYR A 102 10.75 19.04 5.72
CA TYR A 102 11.15 17.69 5.35
C TYR A 102 12.67 17.51 5.29
N GLU A 103 13.38 18.57 4.87
CA GLU A 103 14.85 18.59 4.81
C GLU A 103 15.47 18.45 6.21
N ALA A 104 14.92 19.15 7.20
CA ALA A 104 15.39 19.02 8.58
C ALA A 104 15.20 17.59 9.12
N ILE A 105 14.14 16.88 8.71
CA ILE A 105 13.92 15.48 9.08
C ILE A 105 14.98 14.59 8.40
N TYR A 106 15.26 14.78 7.10
CA TYR A 106 16.33 14.04 6.41
C TYR A 106 17.69 14.29 7.05
N GLN A 107 18.04 15.55 7.29
CA GLN A 107 19.31 15.91 7.94
C GLN A 107 19.44 15.28 9.32
N HIS A 108 18.38 15.26 10.11
CA HIS A 108 18.38 14.58 11.40
C HIS A 108 18.69 13.10 11.28
N ILE A 109 18.07 12.37 10.34
CA ILE A 109 18.30 10.94 10.10
C ILE A 109 19.76 10.71 9.66
N TYR A 110 20.27 11.46 8.68
CA TYR A 110 21.59 11.24 8.09
C TYR A 110 22.74 11.73 8.98
N ARG A 111 22.54 12.76 9.80
CA ARG A 111 23.53 13.22 10.78
C ARG A 111 23.85 12.11 11.79
N HIS A 112 22.88 11.33 12.18
CA HIS A 112 23.03 10.23 13.14
C HIS A 112 23.13 8.85 12.47
N ARG A 113 23.55 8.79 11.20
CA ARG A 113 23.56 7.56 10.36
C ARG A 113 24.30 6.37 10.98
N GLN A 114 25.24 6.60 11.91
CA GLN A 114 25.97 5.55 12.61
C GLN A 114 25.15 4.95 13.76
N SER A 115 24.13 5.62 14.25
CA SER A 115 23.29 5.07 15.32
C SER A 115 22.42 3.92 14.77
N TYR A 116 22.21 2.91 15.60
CA TYR A 116 21.37 1.76 15.29
C TYR A 116 19.96 2.17 14.84
N LEU A 117 19.38 3.18 15.50
CA LEU A 117 18.07 3.70 15.15
C LEU A 117 18.06 4.36 13.77
N ALA A 118 19.04 5.21 13.47
CA ALA A 118 19.11 5.89 12.17
C ALA A 118 19.29 4.90 11.02
N GLN A 119 20.12 3.86 11.20
CA GLN A 119 20.27 2.79 10.21
C GLN A 119 18.95 2.07 9.94
N LYS A 120 18.15 1.80 10.99
CA LYS A 120 16.80 1.24 10.84
C LYS A 120 15.86 2.19 10.10
N LEU A 121 15.88 3.48 10.45
CA LEU A 121 15.04 4.49 9.79
C LEU A 121 15.43 4.67 8.31
N ILE A 122 16.71 4.64 7.97
CA ILE A 122 17.19 4.71 6.58
C ILE A 122 16.66 3.52 5.76
N LYS A 123 16.63 2.31 6.32
CA LYS A 123 16.05 1.13 5.65
C LYS A 123 14.53 1.25 5.41
N LEU A 124 13.83 2.07 6.19
CA LEU A 124 12.40 2.34 6.01
C LEU A 124 12.11 3.45 4.98
N LEU A 125 13.13 4.20 4.53
CA LEU A 125 12.97 5.22 3.49
C LEU A 125 12.78 4.59 2.10
N PRO A 126 12.00 5.22 1.19
CA PRO A 126 11.45 4.55 0.01
C PRO A 126 12.42 4.24 -1.14
N TYR A 127 13.68 4.69 -1.12
CA TYR A 127 14.52 4.57 -2.31
C TYR A 127 15.79 3.75 -2.10
N HIS A 128 15.77 2.52 -2.63
CA HIS A 128 16.96 1.76 -2.98
C HIS A 128 17.09 1.72 -4.50
N HIS A 129 17.95 2.55 -5.11
CA HIS A 129 18.16 2.53 -6.56
C HIS A 129 18.90 1.27 -7.02
N HIS A 130 18.25 0.48 -7.87
CA HIS A 130 18.87 -0.59 -8.63
C HIS A 130 18.78 -0.36 -10.14
N LYS A 131 19.81 -0.81 -10.87
CA LYS A 131 20.17 -0.63 -12.29
C LYS A 131 19.00 -0.60 -13.29
N ARG A 132 19.13 0.23 -14.35
CA ARG A 132 18.26 0.31 -15.54
C ARG A 132 18.13 -1.06 -16.23
N ARG A 133 16.91 -1.47 -16.56
CA ARG A 133 16.62 -2.71 -17.31
C ARG A 133 16.51 -2.46 -18.80
N ASN A 134 17.08 -3.36 -19.64
CA ASN A 134 16.90 -3.37 -21.08
C ASN A 134 15.44 -3.71 -21.45
N LYS A 135 14.91 -3.04 -22.49
CA LYS A 135 13.57 -3.30 -23.04
C LYS A 135 13.53 -4.71 -23.62
N ARG A 136 12.62 -5.57 -23.13
CA ARG A 136 12.37 -6.90 -23.70
C ARG A 136 11.55 -6.78 -25.00
N LYS A 137 11.91 -7.59 -26.04
CA LYS A 137 11.11 -7.75 -27.26
C LYS A 137 9.75 -8.39 -26.93
N PHE A 138 8.68 -7.85 -27.51
CA PHE A 138 7.32 -8.25 -27.21
C PHE A 138 6.83 -9.36 -28.15
N ASN A 139 6.15 -10.38 -27.58
CA ASN A 139 5.42 -11.37 -28.35
C ASN A 139 4.04 -10.82 -28.79
N LYS A 140 3.77 -10.82 -30.10
CA LYS A 140 2.54 -10.25 -30.68
C LYS A 140 1.26 -11.10 -30.51
N ASN A 141 1.35 -12.33 -30.02
CA ASN A 141 0.20 -13.25 -29.90
C ASN A 141 -0.39 -13.24 -28.49
N LYS A 142 -1.05 -12.13 -28.09
CA LYS A 142 -1.93 -12.15 -26.91
C LYS A 142 -3.36 -12.42 -27.36
N THR A 143 -3.99 -13.43 -26.77
CA THR A 143 -5.42 -13.70 -26.88
C THR A 143 -6.18 -12.41 -26.49
N ARG A 144 -6.98 -11.87 -27.43
CA ARG A 144 -7.78 -10.66 -27.15
C ARG A 144 -9.01 -11.06 -26.36
N ILE A 145 -9.32 -10.29 -25.33
CA ILE A 145 -10.60 -10.37 -24.62
C ILE A 145 -11.67 -9.88 -25.61
N LYS A 146 -12.76 -10.63 -25.75
CA LYS A 146 -13.87 -10.26 -26.63
C LYS A 146 -14.72 -9.14 -26.00
N ASP A 147 -15.30 -8.30 -26.82
CA ASP A 147 -16.31 -7.28 -26.45
C ASP A 147 -15.84 -6.32 -25.33
N GLN A 148 -14.57 -5.92 -25.40
CA GLN A 148 -14.01 -4.90 -24.49
C GLN A 148 -14.59 -3.52 -24.84
N VAL A 149 -14.93 -2.75 -23.78
CA VAL A 149 -15.19 -1.33 -23.91
C VAL A 149 -13.89 -0.58 -23.71
N SER A 150 -13.41 0.13 -24.74
CA SER A 150 -12.19 0.93 -24.67
C SER A 150 -12.29 2.01 -23.60
N ILE A 151 -11.15 2.38 -23.01
CA ILE A 151 -11.02 3.53 -22.13
C ILE A 151 -11.45 4.83 -22.81
N ASP A 152 -11.40 4.92 -24.14
CA ASP A 152 -11.83 6.09 -24.91
C ASP A 152 -13.34 6.38 -24.75
N ASN A 153 -14.12 5.34 -24.47
CA ASN A 153 -15.55 5.46 -24.19
C ASN A 153 -15.85 5.83 -22.71
N ARG A 154 -14.80 6.04 -21.90
CA ARG A 154 -14.95 6.41 -20.49
C ARG A 154 -15.30 7.90 -20.39
N PRO A 155 -16.36 8.28 -19.65
CA PRO A 155 -16.73 9.68 -19.46
C PRO A 155 -15.58 10.53 -18.92
N ALA A 156 -15.41 11.75 -19.44
CA ALA A 156 -14.33 12.67 -19.05
C ALA A 156 -14.33 13.00 -17.54
N ALA A 157 -15.51 13.04 -16.91
CA ALA A 157 -15.66 13.26 -15.46
C ALA A 157 -14.87 12.22 -14.62
N ILE A 158 -14.77 10.97 -15.12
CA ILE A 158 -13.98 9.91 -14.46
C ILE A 158 -12.49 10.24 -14.54
N GLU A 159 -12.00 10.79 -15.66
CA GLU A 159 -10.61 11.20 -15.81
C GLU A 159 -10.24 12.34 -14.85
N GLN A 160 -11.13 13.30 -14.69
CA GLN A 160 -10.96 14.44 -13.79
C GLN A 160 -11.06 14.06 -12.31
N ARG A 161 -11.51 12.82 -11.99
CA ARG A 161 -11.63 12.31 -10.62
C ARG A 161 -12.53 13.16 -9.73
N LEU A 162 -13.59 13.69 -10.30
CA LEU A 162 -14.55 14.56 -9.60
C LEU A 162 -15.46 13.76 -8.69
N GLU A 163 -15.77 12.52 -9.07
CA GLU A 163 -16.71 11.66 -8.35
C GLU A 163 -16.00 10.44 -7.74
N VAL A 164 -16.58 9.92 -6.65
CA VAL A 164 -16.19 8.62 -6.06
C VAL A 164 -16.89 7.46 -6.78
N GLY A 165 -16.36 6.25 -6.55
CA GLY A 165 -16.92 5.01 -7.08
C GLY A 165 -16.30 4.54 -8.40
N HIS A 166 -15.19 5.15 -8.81
CA HIS A 166 -14.46 4.79 -10.01
C HIS A 166 -13.13 4.12 -9.63
N TRP A 167 -12.99 2.85 -9.95
CA TRP A 167 -11.92 1.99 -9.50
C TRP A 167 -10.91 1.68 -10.60
N GLU A 168 -9.66 1.51 -10.24
CA GLU A 168 -8.64 0.87 -11.06
C GLU A 168 -8.34 -0.51 -10.48
N GLY A 169 -8.53 -1.56 -11.28
CA GLY A 169 -8.24 -2.94 -10.91
C GLY A 169 -6.90 -3.42 -11.44
N ASP A 170 -6.19 -4.28 -10.69
CA ASP A 170 -4.96 -4.92 -11.14
C ASP A 170 -4.71 -6.26 -10.42
N LEU A 171 -3.82 -7.07 -11.00
CA LEU A 171 -3.41 -8.34 -10.43
C LEU A 171 -1.90 -8.37 -10.20
N MET A 172 -1.48 -8.46 -8.94
CA MET A 172 -0.08 -8.61 -8.58
C MET A 172 0.30 -10.08 -8.49
N ILE A 173 1.14 -10.52 -9.41
CA ILE A 173 1.56 -11.91 -9.54
C ILE A 173 2.73 -12.18 -8.60
N GLY A 174 2.66 -13.31 -7.88
CA GLY A 174 3.70 -13.83 -6.99
C GLY A 174 4.76 -14.65 -7.70
N VAL A 175 5.59 -15.33 -6.89
CA VAL A 175 6.68 -16.18 -7.38
C VAL A 175 6.16 -17.29 -8.29
N GLY A 176 6.90 -17.57 -9.35
CA GLY A 176 6.57 -18.66 -10.29
C GLY A 176 5.20 -18.54 -10.95
N GLN A 177 4.53 -17.41 -10.85
CA GLN A 177 3.17 -17.15 -11.37
C GLN A 177 2.07 -18.05 -10.77
N LYS A 178 2.35 -18.68 -9.61
CA LYS A 178 1.45 -19.67 -8.98
C LYS A 178 0.44 -19.03 -8.01
N SER A 179 0.71 -17.82 -7.53
CA SER A 179 -0.13 -17.09 -6.59
C SER A 179 -0.31 -15.65 -7.02
N ALA A 180 -1.37 -15.00 -6.55
CA ALA A 180 -1.64 -13.60 -6.85
C ALA A 180 -2.45 -12.93 -5.73
N ILE A 181 -2.39 -11.61 -5.70
CA ILE A 181 -3.37 -10.75 -5.03
C ILE A 181 -3.98 -9.80 -6.04
N ALA A 182 -5.26 -9.51 -5.90
CA ALA A 182 -5.93 -8.47 -6.67
C ALA A 182 -6.00 -7.18 -5.87
N THR A 183 -6.01 -6.06 -6.57
CA THR A 183 -6.14 -4.74 -5.99
C THR A 183 -7.25 -3.96 -6.68
N LEU A 184 -8.05 -3.25 -5.89
CA LEU A 184 -8.96 -2.21 -6.34
C LEU A 184 -8.51 -0.90 -5.70
N VAL A 185 -8.26 0.11 -6.51
CA VAL A 185 -7.88 1.44 -6.03
C VAL A 185 -8.91 2.45 -6.51
N GLU A 186 -9.55 3.14 -5.59
CA GLU A 186 -10.51 4.19 -5.90
C GLU A 186 -9.75 5.43 -6.42
N ARG A 187 -10.21 5.99 -7.54
CA ARG A 187 -9.45 7.00 -8.30
C ARG A 187 -9.36 8.37 -7.62
N LYS A 188 -10.42 8.82 -6.94
CA LYS A 188 -10.48 10.11 -6.26
C LYS A 188 -9.78 10.06 -4.89
N THR A 189 -10.17 9.10 -4.07
CA THR A 189 -9.74 8.99 -2.67
C THR A 189 -8.46 8.20 -2.47
N ARG A 190 -8.02 7.44 -3.49
CA ARG A 190 -6.89 6.49 -3.40
C ARG A 190 -7.14 5.35 -2.42
N TYR A 191 -8.37 5.16 -1.97
CA TYR A 191 -8.71 4.04 -1.10
C TYR A 191 -8.43 2.72 -1.81
N THR A 192 -7.78 1.81 -1.09
CA THR A 192 -7.26 0.57 -1.66
C THR A 192 -7.90 -0.62 -0.97
N ILE A 193 -8.42 -1.57 -1.76
CA ILE A 193 -8.86 -2.88 -1.31
C ILE A 193 -7.86 -3.91 -1.87
N VAL A 194 -7.41 -4.83 -1.02
CA VAL A 194 -6.48 -5.91 -1.40
C VAL A 194 -7.13 -7.25 -1.13
N MET A 195 -7.16 -8.11 -2.14
CA MET A 195 -7.82 -9.42 -2.09
C MET A 195 -6.84 -10.54 -2.35
N LYS A 196 -6.94 -11.65 -1.62
CA LYS A 196 -6.19 -12.87 -1.91
C LYS A 196 -6.87 -13.62 -3.05
N ILE A 197 -6.12 -14.01 -4.08
CA ILE A 197 -6.63 -14.75 -5.23
C ILE A 197 -6.13 -16.18 -5.16
N GLN A 198 -7.05 -17.13 -5.11
CA GLN A 198 -6.71 -18.57 -5.03
C GLN A 198 -6.02 -19.07 -6.31
N ASN A 199 -6.49 -18.62 -7.47
CA ASN A 199 -5.89 -18.94 -8.77
C ASN A 199 -6.19 -17.82 -9.77
N ARG A 200 -5.42 -17.78 -10.86
CA ARG A 200 -5.52 -16.73 -11.90
C ARG A 200 -6.58 -16.99 -12.97
N LYS A 201 -7.47 -17.97 -12.79
CA LYS A 201 -8.56 -18.23 -13.73
C LYS A 201 -9.53 -17.04 -13.71
N SER A 202 -10.00 -16.64 -14.89
CA SER A 202 -10.87 -15.47 -15.04
C SER A 202 -12.12 -15.55 -14.15
N LYS A 203 -12.76 -16.71 -14.03
CA LYS A 203 -13.92 -16.92 -13.15
C LYS A 203 -13.59 -16.63 -11.68
N THR A 204 -12.42 -17.03 -11.18
CA THR A 204 -12.01 -16.78 -9.80
C THR A 204 -11.71 -15.29 -9.58
N VAL A 205 -10.95 -14.68 -10.46
CA VAL A 205 -10.58 -13.26 -10.35
C VAL A 205 -11.81 -12.36 -10.39
N THR A 206 -12.69 -12.56 -11.36
CA THR A 206 -13.92 -11.76 -11.49
C THR A 206 -14.90 -11.98 -10.32
N LYS A 207 -14.95 -13.19 -9.74
CA LYS A 207 -15.75 -13.48 -8.54
C LYS A 207 -15.24 -12.70 -7.33
N GLU A 208 -13.94 -12.65 -7.10
CA GLU A 208 -13.38 -11.87 -5.98
C GLU A 208 -13.59 -10.36 -6.16
N PHE A 209 -13.47 -9.84 -7.39
CA PHE A 209 -13.85 -8.46 -7.67
C PHE A 209 -15.34 -8.21 -7.42
N ALA A 210 -16.22 -9.13 -7.85
CA ALA A 210 -17.66 -9.00 -7.62
C ALA A 210 -18.00 -8.99 -6.13
N ASN A 211 -17.41 -9.89 -5.34
CA ASN A 211 -17.60 -9.95 -3.88
C ASN A 211 -17.20 -8.62 -3.23
N SER A 212 -16.02 -8.09 -3.58
CA SER A 212 -15.52 -6.85 -3.02
C SER A 212 -16.34 -5.64 -3.43
N LEU A 213 -16.76 -5.56 -4.69
CA LEU A 213 -17.58 -4.44 -5.18
C LEU A 213 -19.01 -4.50 -4.63
N ASN A 214 -19.60 -5.68 -4.50
CA ASN A 214 -20.96 -5.85 -3.95
C ASN A 214 -21.03 -5.57 -2.44
N SER A 215 -19.91 -5.61 -1.72
CA SER A 215 -19.84 -5.16 -0.33
C SER A 215 -19.92 -3.64 -0.18
N LEU A 216 -19.74 -2.89 -1.27
CA LEU A 216 -19.80 -1.43 -1.28
C LEU A 216 -21.24 -0.94 -1.59
N SER A 217 -21.60 0.21 -1.05
CA SER A 217 -22.82 0.92 -1.47
C SER A 217 -22.75 1.28 -2.95
N LYS A 218 -23.93 1.38 -3.61
CA LYS A 218 -24.02 1.66 -5.06
C LYS A 218 -23.28 2.93 -5.49
N ILE A 219 -23.28 3.96 -4.65
CA ILE A 219 -22.60 5.24 -4.92
C ILE A 219 -21.07 5.07 -5.04
N PHE A 220 -20.49 4.09 -4.36
CA PHE A 220 -19.05 3.79 -4.36
C PHE A 220 -18.67 2.72 -5.38
N ARG A 221 -19.57 2.26 -6.26
CA ARG A 221 -19.32 1.25 -7.29
C ARG A 221 -19.97 1.63 -8.63
N LYS A 222 -19.35 2.57 -9.35
CA LYS A 222 -19.85 3.09 -10.62
C LYS A 222 -19.14 2.48 -11.83
N SER A 223 -17.82 2.42 -11.78
CA SER A 223 -17.01 1.83 -12.87
C SER A 223 -15.70 1.24 -12.38
N MET A 224 -15.11 0.40 -13.23
CA MET A 224 -13.76 -0.13 -13.04
C MET A 224 -12.98 -0.04 -14.34
N THR A 225 -11.72 0.41 -14.27
CA THR A 225 -10.76 0.37 -15.37
C THR A 225 -9.74 -0.73 -15.11
N TYR A 226 -9.50 -1.59 -16.10
CA TYR A 226 -8.56 -2.69 -16.02
C TYR A 226 -7.60 -2.68 -17.21
N ASP A 227 -6.51 -3.49 -17.15
CA ASP A 227 -5.67 -3.70 -18.32
C ASP A 227 -6.25 -4.81 -19.21
N ASN A 228 -5.52 -5.11 -20.30
CA ASN A 228 -5.91 -6.19 -21.23
C ASN A 228 -5.46 -7.59 -20.74
N GLY A 229 -5.40 -7.81 -19.43
CA GLY A 229 -5.08 -9.12 -18.86
C GLY A 229 -6.18 -10.13 -19.09
N ILE A 230 -5.81 -11.35 -19.54
CA ILE A 230 -6.77 -12.44 -19.86
C ILE A 230 -7.60 -12.89 -18.64
N GLU A 231 -7.16 -12.56 -17.43
CA GLU A 231 -7.89 -12.78 -16.19
C GLU A 231 -9.20 -12.01 -16.12
N MET A 232 -9.39 -10.99 -16.97
CA MET A 232 -10.63 -10.24 -17.11
C MET A 232 -11.51 -10.72 -18.28
N ALA A 233 -11.22 -11.88 -18.87
CA ALA A 233 -12.04 -12.42 -19.96
C ALA A 233 -13.52 -12.63 -19.58
N ASN A 234 -13.84 -12.77 -18.29
CA ASN A 234 -15.21 -12.89 -17.76
C ASN A 234 -15.81 -11.54 -17.29
N HIS A 235 -15.33 -10.42 -17.83
CA HIS A 235 -15.73 -9.07 -17.41
C HIS A 235 -17.23 -8.77 -17.59
N LYS A 236 -17.88 -9.33 -18.61
CA LYS A 236 -19.33 -9.18 -18.82
C LYS A 236 -20.13 -9.76 -17.64
N TRP A 237 -19.72 -10.94 -17.16
CA TRP A 237 -20.33 -11.52 -15.97
C TRP A 237 -20.14 -10.60 -14.75
N LEU A 238 -18.92 -10.07 -14.57
CA LEU A 238 -18.63 -9.13 -13.48
C LEU A 238 -19.51 -7.88 -13.56
N ALA A 239 -19.62 -7.27 -14.74
CA ALA A 239 -20.49 -6.11 -14.97
C ALA A 239 -21.94 -6.42 -14.61
N ASN A 240 -22.48 -7.57 -15.07
CA ASN A 240 -23.84 -8.00 -14.77
C ASN A 240 -24.09 -8.23 -13.26
N GLN A 241 -23.10 -8.82 -12.56
CA GLN A 241 -23.23 -9.11 -11.12
C GLN A 241 -23.14 -7.86 -10.23
N THR A 242 -22.43 -6.85 -10.68
CA THR A 242 -22.14 -5.66 -9.87
C THR A 242 -22.86 -4.40 -10.32
N GLY A 243 -23.36 -4.39 -11.56
CA GLY A 243 -23.97 -3.21 -12.18
C GLY A 243 -22.98 -2.11 -12.54
N ILE A 244 -21.67 -2.40 -12.59
CA ILE A 244 -20.62 -1.41 -12.90
C ILE A 244 -20.28 -1.41 -14.40
N ASN A 245 -19.80 -0.26 -14.88
CA ASN A 245 -19.21 -0.15 -16.21
C ASN A 245 -17.73 -0.58 -16.15
N ILE A 246 -17.28 -1.44 -17.07
CA ILE A 246 -15.90 -1.90 -17.13
C ILE A 246 -15.23 -1.35 -18.38
N TYR A 247 -14.11 -0.63 -18.19
CA TYR A 247 -13.30 -0.05 -19.26
C TYR A 247 -11.94 -0.71 -19.30
N PHE A 248 -11.39 -0.85 -20.50
CA PHE A 248 -10.06 -1.45 -20.71
C PHE A 248 -9.09 -0.38 -21.21
N ALA A 249 -7.96 -0.26 -20.52
CA ALA A 249 -6.85 0.60 -20.92
C ALA A 249 -6.24 0.13 -22.24
N HIS A 250 -5.58 1.02 -22.97
CA HIS A 250 -4.87 0.63 -24.16
C HIS A 250 -3.73 -0.35 -23.86
N PRO A 251 -3.41 -1.24 -24.78
CA PRO A 251 -2.24 -2.10 -24.63
C PRO A 251 -0.97 -1.27 -24.44
N TYR A 252 -0.17 -1.64 -23.43
CA TYR A 252 1.10 -0.97 -23.08
C TYR A 252 0.99 0.46 -22.54
N SER A 253 -0.19 0.94 -22.20
CA SER A 253 -0.45 2.28 -21.69
C SER A 253 -0.64 2.28 -20.17
N SER A 254 0.40 1.89 -19.43
CA SER A 254 0.35 1.81 -17.95
C SER A 254 0.01 3.14 -17.27
N TRP A 255 0.34 4.27 -17.91
CA TRP A 255 0.05 5.62 -17.40
C TRP A 255 -1.46 5.91 -17.29
N GLU A 256 -2.31 5.25 -18.08
CA GLU A 256 -3.77 5.36 -18.01
C GLU A 256 -4.34 4.81 -16.69
N ARG A 257 -3.54 4.00 -15.97
CA ARG A 257 -3.82 3.45 -14.64
C ARG A 257 -2.75 3.83 -13.61
N GLY A 258 -2.26 5.06 -13.68
CA GLY A 258 -1.19 5.57 -12.84
C GLY A 258 -1.48 5.50 -11.34
N THR A 259 -2.77 5.50 -10.94
CA THR A 259 -3.17 5.34 -9.54
C THR A 259 -2.81 3.94 -9.03
N ASN A 260 -3.10 2.94 -9.83
CA ASN A 260 -2.83 1.55 -9.49
C ASN A 260 -1.33 1.23 -9.52
N GLU A 261 -0.60 1.72 -10.54
CA GLU A 261 0.84 1.54 -10.64
C GLU A 261 1.56 2.09 -9.40
N ASN A 262 1.21 3.31 -8.97
CA ASN A 262 1.75 3.91 -7.74
C ASN A 262 1.40 3.07 -6.50
N THR A 263 0.15 2.62 -6.37
CA THR A 263 -0.30 1.82 -5.23
C THR A 263 0.39 0.46 -5.20
N ASN A 264 0.55 -0.19 -6.35
CA ASN A 264 1.29 -1.44 -6.46
C ASN A 264 2.77 -1.26 -6.05
N GLY A 265 3.38 -0.13 -6.38
CA GLY A 265 4.71 0.23 -5.89
C GLY A 265 4.78 0.30 -4.36
N LEU A 266 3.74 0.81 -3.72
CA LEU A 266 3.64 0.85 -2.25
C LEU A 266 3.37 -0.53 -1.64
N ILE A 267 2.51 -1.35 -2.27
CA ILE A 267 2.26 -2.74 -1.84
C ILE A 267 3.55 -3.56 -1.90
N ARG A 268 4.41 -3.32 -2.88
CA ARG A 268 5.72 -4.00 -3.00
C ARG A 268 6.70 -3.71 -1.84
N ARG A 269 6.41 -2.74 -1.00
CA ARG A 269 7.16 -2.50 0.24
C ARG A 269 6.81 -3.52 1.33
N PHE A 270 5.59 -4.04 1.32
CA PHE A 270 5.12 -5.11 2.22
C PHE A 270 5.39 -6.48 1.61
N PHE A 271 5.19 -6.60 0.30
CA PHE A 271 5.33 -7.85 -0.46
C PHE A 271 6.27 -7.65 -1.64
N PRO A 272 7.59 -7.78 -1.45
CA PRO A 272 8.60 -7.61 -2.51
C PRO A 272 8.36 -8.53 -3.71
N LYS A 273 9.00 -8.23 -4.86
CA LYS A 273 8.95 -9.12 -6.02
C LYS A 273 9.52 -10.48 -5.65
N GLY A 274 8.81 -11.55 -6.03
CA GLY A 274 9.16 -12.93 -5.65
C GLY A 274 8.46 -13.44 -4.40
N THR A 275 7.60 -12.64 -3.76
CA THR A 275 6.75 -13.10 -2.66
C THR A 275 5.81 -14.21 -3.15
N ASP A 276 5.67 -15.28 -2.37
CA ASP A 276 4.64 -16.29 -2.54
C ASP A 276 3.38 -15.88 -1.76
N PHE A 277 2.36 -15.41 -2.48
CA PHE A 277 1.12 -14.96 -1.86
C PHE A 277 0.30 -16.10 -1.22
N ASN A 278 0.57 -17.36 -1.54
CA ASN A 278 -0.08 -18.48 -0.84
C ASN A 278 0.34 -18.53 0.63
N LYS A 279 1.60 -18.17 0.93
CA LYS A 279 2.16 -18.14 2.30
C LYS A 279 1.73 -16.91 3.10
N ILE A 280 1.15 -15.90 2.46
CA ILE A 280 0.70 -14.69 3.14
C ILE A 280 -0.67 -14.91 3.76
N SER A 281 -0.79 -14.65 5.06
CA SER A 281 -2.06 -14.76 5.78
C SER A 281 -3.01 -13.62 5.42
N LEU A 282 -4.32 -13.83 5.61
CA LEU A 282 -5.32 -12.77 5.43
C LEU A 282 -5.06 -11.58 6.37
N LYS A 283 -4.57 -11.84 7.59
CA LYS A 283 -4.18 -10.79 8.53
C LYS A 283 -3.07 -9.90 7.97
N GLN A 284 -2.01 -10.49 7.42
CA GLN A 284 -0.91 -9.72 6.79
C GLN A 284 -1.40 -8.87 5.61
N LEU A 285 -2.32 -9.40 4.78
CA LEU A 285 -2.93 -8.62 3.69
C LEU A 285 -3.77 -7.45 4.24
N LYS A 286 -4.55 -7.69 5.28
CA LYS A 286 -5.38 -6.67 5.93
C LYS A 286 -4.51 -5.58 6.58
N ASP A 287 -3.43 -5.98 7.25
CA ASP A 287 -2.49 -5.04 7.85
C ASP A 287 -1.81 -4.16 6.79
N ALA A 288 -1.43 -4.75 5.65
CA ALA A 288 -0.88 -4.01 4.52
C ALA A 288 -1.91 -3.03 3.94
N GLN A 289 -3.16 -3.46 3.74
CA GLN A 289 -4.26 -2.61 3.28
C GLN A 289 -4.50 -1.43 4.24
N ASN A 290 -4.58 -1.69 5.54
CA ASN A 290 -4.77 -0.65 6.55
C ASN A 290 -3.62 0.36 6.53
N ASN A 291 -2.36 -0.13 6.46
CA ASN A 291 -1.20 0.75 6.36
C ASN A 291 -1.22 1.62 5.09
N LEU A 292 -1.75 1.12 3.97
CA LEU A 292 -1.90 1.89 2.73
C LEU A 292 -2.97 2.96 2.86
N ASN A 293 -4.10 2.64 3.48
CA ASN A 293 -5.24 3.53 3.63
C ASN A 293 -5.05 4.56 4.76
N ASP A 294 -4.19 4.26 5.74
CA ASP A 294 -3.76 5.19 6.79
C ASP A 294 -2.52 6.01 6.41
N ARG A 295 -1.98 5.79 5.20
CA ARG A 295 -0.82 6.52 4.74
C ARG A 295 -1.20 7.82 4.07
N PRO A 296 -0.71 9.00 4.54
CA PRO A 296 -0.95 10.27 3.88
C PRO A 296 -0.50 10.27 2.42
N ARG A 297 -1.22 10.99 1.58
CA ARG A 297 -0.90 11.16 0.16
C ARG A 297 -0.76 12.63 -0.17
N LYS A 298 0.35 13.01 -0.81
CA LYS A 298 0.56 14.38 -1.27
C LYS A 298 -0.56 14.85 -2.22
N VAL A 299 -0.99 13.95 -3.11
CA VAL A 299 -2.08 14.21 -4.09
C VAL A 299 -3.45 14.38 -3.44
N LEU A 300 -3.61 14.02 -2.17
CA LEU A 300 -4.82 14.24 -1.36
C LEU A 300 -4.63 15.40 -0.38
N GLY A 301 -3.72 16.32 -0.66
CA GLY A 301 -3.40 17.38 0.27
C GLY A 301 -2.87 16.87 1.62
N TYR A 302 -2.13 15.76 1.62
CA TYR A 302 -1.59 15.06 2.79
C TYR A 302 -2.63 14.37 3.70
N LYS A 303 -3.90 14.36 3.31
CA LYS A 303 -4.89 13.47 3.93
C LYS A 303 -4.57 12.01 3.60
N THR A 304 -5.05 11.11 4.45
CA THR A 304 -5.03 9.67 4.18
C THR A 304 -6.18 9.28 3.27
N PRO A 305 -6.09 8.15 2.54
CA PRO A 305 -7.23 7.58 1.82
C PRO A 305 -8.47 7.36 2.70
N ASN A 306 -8.29 6.94 3.96
CA ASN A 306 -9.39 6.78 4.92
C ASN A 306 -10.04 8.13 5.25
N GLU A 307 -9.25 9.15 5.58
CA GLU A 307 -9.77 10.51 5.84
C GLU A 307 -10.54 11.04 4.63
N LYS A 308 -9.96 10.89 3.41
CA LYS A 308 -10.61 11.37 2.18
C LYS A 308 -11.88 10.60 1.83
N MET A 309 -11.92 9.30 2.07
CA MET A 309 -13.14 8.50 1.86
C MET A 309 -14.24 8.89 2.84
N ASN A 310 -13.88 9.17 4.10
CA ASN A 310 -14.85 9.64 5.09
C ASN A 310 -15.41 11.03 4.74
N ASP A 311 -14.58 11.96 4.22
CA ASP A 311 -15.08 13.24 3.71
C ASP A 311 -16.18 13.00 2.65
N GLU A 312 -15.92 12.15 1.65
CA GLU A 312 -16.88 11.86 0.57
C GLU A 312 -18.19 11.20 1.07
N ILE A 313 -18.12 10.42 2.15
CA ILE A 313 -19.30 9.83 2.80
C ILE A 313 -20.11 10.93 3.50
N THR A 314 -19.44 11.84 4.21
CA THR A 314 -20.06 12.93 4.93
C THR A 314 -20.74 13.89 3.95
N ASP A 315 -19.99 14.36 2.93
CA ASP A 315 -20.51 15.26 1.90
C ASP A 315 -21.75 14.67 1.23
N TYR A 316 -21.73 13.36 0.90
CA TYR A 316 -22.89 12.70 0.31
C TYR A 316 -24.09 12.64 1.27
N ASN A 317 -23.88 12.34 2.55
CA ASN A 317 -24.97 12.28 3.54
C ASN A 317 -25.59 13.65 3.78
N ASP A 318 -24.80 14.72 3.73
CA ASP A 318 -25.28 16.10 3.86
C ASP A 318 -26.09 16.52 2.63
N ASP A 319 -25.65 16.17 1.41
CA ASP A 319 -26.34 16.46 0.15
C ASP A 319 -27.72 15.78 0.06
N VAL A 320 -27.88 14.58 0.60
CA VAL A 320 -29.16 13.81 0.60
C VAL A 320 -30.08 14.23 1.77
N GLY A 321 -29.74 15.27 2.52
CA GLY A 321 -30.59 15.87 3.55
C GLY A 321 -30.88 14.95 4.74
N GLY A 322 -29.94 14.08 5.13
CA GLY A 322 -30.07 13.21 6.31
C GLY A 322 -31.15 12.12 6.22
N LEU A 323 -31.85 12.01 5.08
CA LEU A 323 -32.95 11.05 4.85
C LEU A 323 -32.47 9.58 4.81
N ILE A 324 -31.16 9.35 4.71
CA ILE A 324 -30.55 8.03 4.76
C ILE A 324 -29.46 8.07 5.84
N SER A 325 -29.87 8.12 7.08
CA SER A 325 -28.93 7.89 8.21
C SER A 325 -28.34 6.49 8.07
N GLY A 326 -27.02 6.42 7.75
CA GLY A 326 -26.28 5.18 7.79
C GLY A 326 -25.77 4.61 6.48
N ILE A 327 -25.54 5.41 5.42
CA ILE A 327 -24.67 4.93 4.33
C ILE A 327 -23.26 4.84 4.89
N THR A 328 -22.90 3.63 5.31
CA THR A 328 -21.51 3.25 5.57
C THR A 328 -20.86 2.87 4.25
N PHE A 329 -19.57 3.19 4.08
CA PHE A 329 -18.76 2.82 2.92
C PHE A 329 -18.80 1.31 2.61
N ALA A 330 -18.78 0.51 3.65
CA ALA A 330 -19.04 -0.91 3.58
C ALA A 330 -20.15 -1.25 4.58
N LYS A 331 -21.14 -2.03 4.18
CA LYS A 331 -21.93 -2.83 5.14
C LYS A 331 -20.90 -3.54 5.99
N SER A 332 -20.81 -3.21 7.25
CA SER A 332 -19.71 -3.49 8.19
C SER A 332 -18.80 -4.65 7.70
N TYR A 333 -17.58 -4.30 7.32
CA TYR A 333 -16.56 -5.30 6.94
C TYR A 333 -16.27 -6.26 8.10
N SER A 334 -16.79 -5.97 9.30
CA SER A 334 -16.81 -6.81 10.50
C SER A 334 -17.90 -7.90 10.46
N GLU A 335 -18.99 -7.72 9.71
CA GLU A 335 -20.06 -8.72 9.61
C GLU A 335 -19.82 -9.76 8.51
N ASN A 336 -18.93 -9.51 7.57
CA ASN A 336 -18.56 -10.46 6.53
C ASN A 336 -17.52 -11.51 6.97
N LYS A 337 -17.50 -11.91 8.25
CA LYS A 337 -16.81 -13.13 8.69
C LYS A 337 -17.26 -14.38 7.93
N ALA A 338 -18.47 -14.37 7.38
CA ALA A 338 -19.04 -15.47 6.60
C ALA A 338 -18.46 -15.65 5.19
N LEU A 339 -17.67 -14.69 4.66
CA LEU A 339 -17.02 -14.81 3.35
C LEU A 339 -15.61 -15.43 3.41
N PHE A 340 -15.12 -15.73 4.61
CA PHE A 340 -13.77 -16.23 4.85
C PHE A 340 -13.74 -17.60 5.57
N ASN A 341 -14.91 -18.29 5.71
CA ASN A 341 -14.99 -19.69 6.11
C ASN A 341 -15.09 -20.59 4.89
#